data_75e6ba359d8c7441f79eb3e596835755
#
_entry.id   75e6ba359d8c7441f79eb3e596835755
#
_cell.length_a   1.000
_cell.length_b   1.000
_cell.length_c   1.000
_cell.angle_alpha   90.00
_cell.angle_beta   90.00
_cell.angle_gamma   90.00
#
_symmetry.space_group_name_H-M   'P 1'
#
loop_
_entity.id
_entity.type
_entity.pdbx_description
1 polymer ?
#
loop_
_entity_poly.entity_id
_entity_poly.type
_entity_poly.pdbx_seq_one_letter_code
_entity_poly.pdbx_strand_id
1 'polypeptide(L)'
;MKLFIAYPEFRYQFLYRLRSHSHALRILLKPLQLLSPLNLYINCSDIDEGLFIEHGFSTIISCRHIGRNCWINQQVTIGYSDKTNCPYIGNNVEIKAGAKVIGTALSFKIKVET
;
A
#
# COMPACT_ATOMS: atom_id res chain seq x y z
N MET A 1 16.47 9.76 -6.93
CA MET A 1 16.85 10.20 -5.58
C MET A 1 15.91 11.21 -4.94
N LYS A 2 15.45 12.20 -5.70
CA LYS A 2 14.53 13.22 -5.14
C LYS A 2 13.25 12.62 -4.59
N LEU A 3 12.63 11.66 -5.27
CA LEU A 3 11.41 10.98 -4.79
C LEU A 3 11.63 10.23 -3.49
N PHE A 4 12.78 9.57 -3.34
CA PHE A 4 13.11 8.80 -2.16
C PHE A 4 13.27 9.69 -0.92
N ILE A 5 13.87 10.87 -1.07
CA ILE A 5 14.13 11.79 0.03
C ILE A 5 12.90 12.63 0.37
N ALA A 6 12.24 13.18 -0.65
CA ALA A 6 11.15 14.14 -0.48
C ALA A 6 9.81 13.52 -0.09
N TYR A 7 9.59 12.26 -0.48
CA TYR A 7 8.29 11.59 -0.29
C TYR A 7 8.45 10.34 0.58
N PRO A 8 8.09 10.40 1.86
CA PRO A 8 8.19 9.25 2.77
C PRO A 8 7.35 8.04 2.29
N GLU A 9 6.23 8.28 1.64
CA GLU A 9 5.37 7.24 1.07
C GLU A 9 6.10 6.44 -0.01
N PHE A 10 6.80 7.13 -0.89
CA PHE A 10 7.61 6.50 -1.93
C PHE A 10 8.75 5.70 -1.32
N ARG A 11 9.44 6.27 -0.34
CA ARG A 11 10.53 5.59 0.37
C ARG A 11 10.04 4.32 1.06
N TYR A 12 8.91 4.39 1.76
CA TYR A 12 8.32 3.24 2.43
C TYR A 12 7.99 2.13 1.43
N GLN A 13 7.31 2.47 0.34
CA GLN A 13 6.91 1.54 -0.70
C GLN A 13 8.12 0.89 -1.38
N PHE A 14 9.13 1.69 -1.70
CA PHE A 14 10.37 1.22 -2.32
C PHE A 14 11.09 0.21 -1.41
N LEU A 15 11.25 0.54 -0.14
CA LEU A 15 11.88 -0.37 0.84
C LEU A 15 11.05 -1.63 1.05
N TYR A 16 9.74 -1.51 1.06
CA TYR A 16 8.84 -2.66 1.18
C TYR A 16 9.01 -3.63 0.01
N ARG A 17 9.05 -3.12 -1.21
CA ARG A 17 9.26 -3.94 -2.42
C ARG A 17 10.61 -4.63 -2.40
N LEU A 18 11.67 -3.93 -2.02
CA LEU A 18 13.00 -4.53 -1.90
C LEU A 18 13.02 -5.65 -0.86
N ARG A 19 12.41 -5.44 0.29
CA ARG A 19 12.35 -6.43 1.36
C ARG A 19 11.57 -7.68 0.98
N SER A 20 10.61 -7.57 0.11
CA SER A 20 9.80 -8.72 -0.33
C SER A 20 10.58 -9.67 -1.25
N HIS A 21 11.69 -9.22 -1.84
CA HIS A 21 12.50 -10.05 -2.74
C HIS A 21 13.47 -11.00 -2.03
N SER A 22 13.87 -10.70 -0.80
CA SER A 22 14.91 -11.50 -0.12
C SER A 22 14.80 -11.37 1.39
N HIS A 23 15.01 -12.50 2.09
CA HIS A 23 15.11 -12.51 3.56
C HIS A 23 16.27 -11.68 4.07
N ALA A 24 17.42 -11.72 3.37
CA ALA A 24 18.60 -10.93 3.74
C ALA A 24 18.31 -9.44 3.66
N LEU A 25 17.67 -8.98 2.59
CA LEU A 25 17.25 -7.59 2.44
C LEU A 25 16.22 -7.18 3.49
N ARG A 26 15.33 -8.10 3.85
CA ARG A 26 14.33 -7.84 4.91
C ARG A 26 15.00 -7.49 6.24
N ILE A 27 16.02 -8.24 6.62
CA ILE A 27 16.76 -8.01 7.87
C ILE A 27 17.61 -6.74 7.78
N LEU A 28 18.32 -6.55 6.67
CA LEU A 28 19.25 -5.45 6.45
C LEU A 28 18.54 -4.08 6.40
N LEU A 29 17.36 -4.02 5.76
CA LEU A 29 16.63 -2.77 5.54
C LEU A 29 15.64 -2.43 6.64
N LYS A 30 15.42 -3.31 7.60
CA LYS A 30 14.48 -3.07 8.70
C LYS A 30 14.75 -1.79 9.50
N PRO A 31 16.01 -1.47 9.87
CA PRO A 31 16.29 -0.23 10.57
C PRO A 31 15.92 1.03 9.79
N LEU A 32 16.09 1.03 8.48
CA LEU A 32 15.73 2.17 7.63
C LEU A 32 14.23 2.42 7.61
N GLN A 33 13.43 1.36 7.69
CA GLN A 33 11.98 1.47 7.77
C GLN A 33 11.51 2.03 9.11
N LEU A 34 12.21 1.69 10.21
CA LEU A 34 11.91 2.21 11.54
C LEU A 34 12.19 3.71 11.67
N LEU A 35 13.07 4.26 10.85
CA LEU A 35 13.36 5.69 10.80
C LEU A 35 12.29 6.51 10.04
N SER A 36 11.32 5.85 9.42
CA SER A 36 10.24 6.53 8.74
C SER A 36 9.16 6.93 9.75
N PRO A 37 8.87 8.24 9.91
CA PRO A 37 7.83 8.68 10.85
C PRO A 37 6.41 8.42 10.32
N LEU A 38 6.29 7.83 9.15
CA LEU A 38 5.01 7.63 8.49
C LEU A 38 4.25 6.45 9.09
N ASN A 39 3.01 6.70 9.48
CA ASN A 39 2.09 5.72 10.02
C ASN A 39 1.38 4.96 8.89
N LEU A 40 2.17 4.26 8.09
CA LEU A 40 1.76 3.51 6.91
C LEU A 40 2.14 2.03 7.09
N TYR A 41 1.15 1.15 6.94
CA TYR A 41 1.36 -0.28 6.99
C TYR A 41 0.94 -0.91 5.66
N ILE A 42 1.85 -1.66 5.04
CA ILE A 42 1.58 -2.41 3.81
C ILE A 42 1.86 -3.89 4.05
N ASN A 43 0.87 -4.71 3.78
CA ASN A 43 0.97 -6.17 3.77
C ASN A 43 0.29 -6.69 2.50
N CYS A 44 0.96 -6.55 1.37
CA CYS A 44 0.50 -7.01 0.07
C CYS A 44 1.73 -7.37 -0.76
N SER A 45 1.94 -8.66 -0.98
CA SER A 45 3.14 -9.15 -1.69
C SER A 45 3.05 -8.98 -3.21
N ASP A 46 1.86 -8.83 -3.75
CA ASP A 46 1.60 -8.75 -5.18
C ASP A 46 1.07 -7.37 -5.55
N ILE A 47 1.99 -6.46 -5.83
CA ILE A 47 1.69 -5.08 -6.20
C ILE A 47 2.27 -4.82 -7.58
N ASP A 48 1.39 -4.54 -8.55
CA ASP A 48 1.80 -4.15 -9.89
C ASP A 48 2.43 -2.75 -9.90
N GLU A 49 2.87 -2.33 -11.06
CA GLU A 49 3.53 -1.05 -11.26
C GLU A 49 2.57 0.14 -11.12
N GLY A 50 3.11 1.30 -10.78
CA GLY A 50 2.37 2.56 -10.82
C GLY A 50 1.49 2.84 -9.62
N LEU A 51 1.68 2.13 -8.49
CA LEU A 51 0.97 2.48 -7.26
C LEU A 51 1.45 3.84 -6.76
N PHE A 52 0.51 4.76 -6.58
CA PHE A 52 0.74 6.07 -5.99
C PHE A 52 0.01 6.18 -4.64
N ILE A 53 0.78 6.44 -3.59
CA ILE A 53 0.23 6.67 -2.24
C ILE A 53 0.41 8.15 -1.94
N GLU A 54 -0.71 8.87 -1.85
CA GLU A 54 -0.71 10.30 -1.57
C GLU A 54 -0.95 10.53 -0.08
N HIS A 55 0.01 11.19 0.55
CA HIS A 55 0.02 11.53 1.96
C HIS A 55 0.08 10.36 2.96
N GLY A 56 -0.19 9.18 2.61
CA GLY A 56 -0.01 7.88 3.26
C GLY A 56 -0.11 7.75 4.79
N PHE A 57 -0.42 8.78 5.55
CA PHE A 57 -0.49 8.70 7.01
C PHE A 57 -1.76 7.97 7.48
N SER A 58 -1.64 7.24 8.58
CA SER A 58 -2.73 6.45 9.17
C SER A 58 -3.41 5.54 8.14
N THR A 59 -2.59 4.92 7.27
CA THR A 59 -3.05 4.08 6.16
C THR A 59 -2.65 2.65 6.39
N ILE A 60 -3.61 1.74 6.24
CA ILE A 60 -3.39 0.31 6.34
C ILE A 60 -3.79 -0.32 5.01
N ILE A 61 -2.85 -1.02 4.39
CA ILE A 61 -3.06 -1.71 3.13
C ILE A 61 -2.74 -3.20 3.36
N SER A 62 -3.77 -4.00 3.55
CA SER A 62 -3.64 -5.44 3.72
C SER A 62 -4.56 -6.12 2.71
N CYS A 63 -3.99 -6.63 1.62
CA CYS A 63 -4.74 -7.19 0.51
C CYS A 63 -3.94 -8.26 -0.23
N ARG A 64 -4.62 -8.99 -1.09
CA ARG A 64 -4.01 -10.06 -1.89
C ARG A 64 -3.24 -9.50 -3.07
N HIS A 65 -3.78 -8.46 -3.69
CA HIS A 65 -3.24 -7.91 -4.94
C HIS A 65 -3.64 -6.46 -5.10
N ILE A 66 -2.74 -5.66 -5.68
CA ILE A 66 -3.03 -4.31 -6.15
C ILE A 66 -2.60 -4.25 -7.62
N GLY A 67 -3.55 -3.92 -8.48
CA GLY A 67 -3.32 -3.79 -9.91
C GLY A 67 -2.52 -2.55 -10.28
N ARG A 68 -2.38 -2.31 -11.57
CA ARG A 68 -1.58 -1.21 -12.12
C ARG A 68 -2.26 0.14 -11.92
N ASN A 69 -1.43 1.16 -11.71
CA ASN A 69 -1.83 2.57 -11.70
C ASN A 69 -2.95 2.87 -10.71
N CYS A 70 -2.88 2.26 -9.53
CA CYS A 70 -3.79 2.56 -8.43
C CYS A 70 -3.33 3.79 -7.66
N TRP A 71 -4.28 4.48 -7.05
CA TRP A 71 -4.05 5.68 -6.27
C TRP A 71 -4.73 5.53 -4.91
N ILE A 72 -3.96 5.62 -3.83
CA ILE A 72 -4.46 5.47 -2.47
C ILE A 72 -4.11 6.71 -1.67
N ASN A 73 -5.13 7.34 -1.08
CA ASN A 73 -4.97 8.52 -0.23
C ASN A 73 -4.69 8.13 1.23
N GLN A 74 -4.57 9.14 2.07
CA GLN A 74 -4.36 8.98 3.51
C GLN A 74 -5.59 8.44 4.25
N GLN A 75 -5.38 7.88 5.43
CA GLN A 75 -6.44 7.37 6.32
C GLN A 75 -7.30 6.27 5.68
N VAL A 76 -6.76 5.60 4.68
CA VAL A 76 -7.41 4.48 4.01
C VAL A 76 -7.15 3.19 4.79
N THR A 77 -8.18 2.36 4.90
CA THR A 77 -8.04 1.01 5.43
C THR A 77 -8.48 0.01 4.38
N ILE A 78 -7.53 -0.80 3.92
CA ILE A 78 -7.79 -1.96 3.08
C ILE A 78 -7.47 -3.18 3.92
N GLY A 79 -8.44 -4.05 4.15
CA GLY A 79 -8.25 -5.16 5.07
C GLY A 79 -9.19 -6.34 4.86
N TYR A 80 -8.94 -7.37 5.64
CA TYR A 80 -9.72 -8.60 5.62
C TYR A 80 -11.05 -8.42 6.35
N SER A 81 -12.11 -9.06 5.85
CA SER A 81 -13.37 -9.19 6.61
C SER A 81 -13.31 -10.38 7.58
N ASP A 82 -12.54 -11.40 7.23
CA ASP A 82 -12.29 -12.58 8.04
C ASP A 82 -10.94 -13.21 7.63
N LYS A 83 -10.65 -14.40 8.11
CA LYS A 83 -9.35 -15.07 7.85
C LYS A 83 -9.09 -15.38 6.37
N THR A 84 -10.12 -15.44 5.55
CA THR A 84 -10.03 -15.88 4.15
C THR A 84 -10.37 -14.80 3.13
N ASN A 85 -11.23 -13.85 3.48
CA ASN A 85 -11.69 -12.81 2.57
C ASN A 85 -10.74 -11.60 2.57
N CYS A 86 -9.80 -11.65 1.65
CA CYS A 86 -8.77 -10.64 1.45
C CYS A 86 -9.08 -9.83 0.20
N PRO A 87 -9.03 -8.51 0.25
CA PRO A 87 -9.32 -7.69 -0.92
C PRO A 87 -8.38 -7.96 -2.09
N TYR A 88 -8.93 -7.87 -3.28
CA TYR A 88 -8.21 -7.87 -4.54
C TYR A 88 -8.53 -6.55 -5.26
N ILE A 89 -7.54 -5.72 -5.45
CA ILE A 89 -7.68 -4.41 -6.06
C ILE A 89 -7.26 -4.51 -7.52
N GLY A 90 -8.17 -4.21 -8.44
CA GLY A 90 -7.89 -4.22 -9.87
C GLY A 90 -7.06 -3.04 -10.34
N ASN A 91 -6.99 -2.85 -11.66
CA ASN A 91 -6.22 -1.76 -12.26
C ASN A 91 -6.97 -0.43 -12.18
N ASN A 92 -6.23 0.66 -12.09
CA ASN A 92 -6.74 2.04 -12.17
C ASN A 92 -7.80 2.36 -11.09
N VAL A 93 -7.67 1.75 -9.92
CA VAL A 93 -8.58 2.02 -8.79
C VAL A 93 -8.06 3.22 -8.01
N GLU A 94 -8.96 4.16 -7.72
CA GLU A 94 -8.68 5.29 -6.84
C GLU A 94 -9.43 5.11 -5.51
N ILE A 95 -8.68 5.13 -4.41
CA ILE A 95 -9.25 5.01 -3.06
C ILE A 95 -8.99 6.32 -2.32
N LYS A 96 -10.05 7.07 -2.08
CA LYS A 96 -9.97 8.41 -1.52
C LYS A 96 -9.82 8.41 0.00
N ALA A 97 -9.42 9.56 0.53
CA ALA A 97 -9.12 9.73 1.95
C ALA A 97 -10.25 9.23 2.86
N GLY A 98 -9.88 8.47 3.87
CA GLY A 98 -10.79 7.94 4.86
C GLY A 98 -11.60 6.73 4.44
N ALA A 99 -11.49 6.28 3.20
CA ALA A 99 -12.25 5.14 2.69
C ALA A 99 -11.81 3.81 3.34
N LYS A 100 -12.77 2.90 3.45
CA LYS A 100 -12.52 1.56 3.98
C LYS A 100 -12.95 0.52 2.95
N VAL A 101 -12.03 -0.39 2.62
CA VAL A 101 -12.25 -1.49 1.68
C VAL A 101 -12.00 -2.78 2.44
N ILE A 102 -13.07 -3.46 2.81
CA ILE A 102 -12.99 -4.64 3.68
C ILE A 102 -13.57 -5.86 2.98
N GLY A 103 -12.74 -6.87 2.80
CA GLY A 103 -13.14 -8.23 2.47
C GLY A 103 -13.50 -8.55 1.03
N THR A 104 -13.76 -7.59 0.16
CA THR A 104 -14.23 -7.86 -1.20
C THR A 104 -13.23 -7.43 -2.27
N ALA A 105 -13.40 -7.98 -3.47
CA ALA A 105 -12.61 -7.60 -4.63
C ALA A 105 -13.13 -6.30 -5.26
N LEU A 106 -12.21 -5.40 -5.59
CA LEU A 106 -12.47 -4.24 -6.42
C LEU A 106 -11.80 -4.45 -7.77
N SER A 107 -12.58 -4.75 -8.79
CA SER A 107 -12.05 -5.10 -10.12
C SER A 107 -12.22 -4.00 -11.17
N PHE A 108 -12.85 -2.88 -10.82
CA PHE A 108 -13.15 -1.81 -11.77
C PHE A 108 -12.43 -0.51 -11.39
N LYS A 109 -12.39 0.43 -12.33
CA LYS A 109 -12.01 1.80 -12.05
C LYS A 109 -13.08 2.42 -11.15
N ILE A 110 -12.88 2.30 -9.84
CA ILE A 110 -13.81 2.83 -8.85
C ILE A 110 -13.11 3.91 -8.06
N LYS A 111 -13.78 5.04 -7.93
CA LYS A 111 -13.42 6.08 -6.99
C LYS A 111 -14.18 5.82 -5.71
N VAL A 112 -13.51 5.19 -4.74
CA VAL A 112 -14.12 4.90 -3.44
C VAL A 112 -13.95 6.12 -2.54
N GLU A 113 -15.06 6.71 -2.17
CA GLU A 113 -15.11 7.85 -1.24
C GLU A 113 -15.85 7.44 0.03
N THR A 114 -15.55 8.13 1.10
CA THR A 114 -16.26 7.95 2.38
C THR A 114 -17.68 8.55 2.32
#